data_406f91ca39ee27953f78fd68f86d7eb2
#
_entry.id   406f91ca39ee27953f78fd68f86d7eb2
#
_cell.length_a   1.000
_cell.length_b   1.000
_cell.length_c   1.000
_cell.angle_alpha   90.00
_cell.angle_beta   90.00
_cell.angle_gamma   90.00
#
_symmetry.space_group_name_H-M   'P 1'
#
loop_
_entity.id
_entity.type
_entity.pdbx_description
1 polymer ?
#
loop_
_entity_poly.entity_id
_entity_poly.type
_entity_poly.pdbx_seq_one_letter_code
_entity_poly.pdbx_strand_id
1 'polypeptide(L)'
;MTIFSKIVVGEIPSYKVAEDENFYAFLDINPMAKGHTLVVPKKTEEDYIFRLDDNTFAGLMQFSKRVAAAIEKAVPCKRIGIAVIGLEVPHTHIHLIPINKESDMNIGNPKLKLTSDEMAEIAAKINREFK
;
A
#
# COMPACT_ATOMS: atom_id res chain seq x y z
N MET A 1 10.15 -13.52 -10.77
CA MET A 1 9.22 -12.44 -10.39
C MET A 1 8.74 -12.63 -8.95
N THR A 2 8.70 -11.55 -8.19
CA THR A 2 8.12 -11.60 -6.86
C THR A 2 6.59 -11.70 -6.94
N ILE A 3 5.94 -12.00 -5.82
CA ILE A 3 4.47 -11.99 -5.75
C ILE A 3 3.92 -10.60 -6.12
N PHE A 4 4.61 -9.52 -5.73
CA PHE A 4 4.18 -8.17 -6.05
C PHE A 4 4.37 -7.83 -7.53
N SER A 5 5.44 -8.31 -8.16
CA SER A 5 5.59 -8.19 -9.62
C SER A 5 4.46 -8.87 -10.36
N LYS A 6 4.04 -10.03 -9.89
CA LYS A 6 2.92 -10.77 -10.49
C LYS A 6 1.60 -10.02 -10.32
N ILE A 7 1.42 -9.33 -9.19
CA ILE A 7 0.26 -8.48 -8.97
C ILE A 7 0.27 -7.31 -9.95
N VAL A 8 1.41 -6.65 -10.11
CA VAL A 8 1.56 -5.49 -11.00
C VAL A 8 1.20 -5.83 -12.45
N VAL A 9 1.60 -7.00 -12.93
CA VAL A 9 1.30 -7.41 -14.31
C VAL A 9 -0.04 -8.13 -14.48
N GLY A 10 -0.79 -8.29 -13.38
CA GLY A 10 -2.13 -8.86 -13.43
C GLY A 10 -2.22 -10.38 -13.38
N GLU A 11 -1.11 -11.08 -13.16
CA GLU A 11 -1.11 -12.54 -13.01
C GLU A 11 -1.78 -12.98 -11.70
N ILE A 12 -1.66 -12.16 -10.66
CA ILE A 12 -2.33 -12.37 -9.38
C ILE A 12 -3.30 -11.23 -9.17
N PRO A 13 -4.59 -11.52 -8.87
CA PRO A 13 -5.56 -10.45 -8.63
C PRO A 13 -5.22 -9.64 -7.40
N SER A 14 -5.60 -8.36 -7.42
CA SER A 14 -5.41 -7.45 -6.29
C SER A 14 -6.56 -6.45 -6.25
N TYR A 15 -6.69 -5.78 -5.10
CA TYR A 15 -7.65 -4.67 -4.96
C TYR A 15 -6.89 -3.37 -5.23
N LYS A 16 -6.79 -3.02 -6.51
CA LYS A 16 -6.01 -1.85 -6.93
C LYS A 16 -6.61 -0.56 -6.38
N VAL A 17 -5.76 0.26 -5.82
CA VAL A 17 -6.10 1.58 -5.29
C VAL A 17 -5.70 2.67 -6.27
N ALA A 18 -4.50 2.61 -6.80
CA ALA A 18 -3.97 3.62 -7.71
C ALA A 18 -2.76 3.06 -8.45
N GLU A 19 -2.43 3.66 -9.60
CA GLU A 19 -1.19 3.36 -10.29
C GLU A 19 -0.80 4.49 -11.23
N ASP A 20 0.48 4.56 -11.52
CA ASP A 20 0.99 5.35 -12.62
C ASP A 20 1.99 4.51 -13.41
N GLU A 21 2.81 5.12 -14.23
CA GLU A 21 3.79 4.39 -15.05
C GLU A 21 4.81 3.61 -14.21
N ASN A 22 5.16 4.13 -13.03
CA ASN A 22 6.27 3.61 -12.24
C ASN A 22 5.86 2.93 -10.94
N PHE A 23 4.66 3.19 -10.43
CA PHE A 23 4.24 2.72 -9.11
C PHE A 23 2.83 2.15 -9.12
N TYR A 24 2.58 1.25 -8.16
CA TYR A 24 1.31 0.55 -8.04
C TYR A 24 0.92 0.47 -6.57
N ALA A 25 -0.33 0.79 -6.27
CA ALA A 25 -0.88 0.73 -4.92
C ALA A 25 -2.10 -0.19 -4.87
N PHE A 26 -2.14 -1.05 -3.86
CA PHE A 26 -3.23 -2.01 -3.69
C PHE A 26 -3.43 -2.32 -2.21
N LEU A 27 -4.61 -2.81 -1.85
CA LEU A 27 -4.90 -3.13 -0.46
C LEU A 27 -4.14 -4.36 -0.01
N ASP A 28 -3.68 -4.35 1.25
CA ASP A 28 -3.13 -5.53 1.90
C ASP A 28 -4.29 -6.49 2.17
N ILE A 29 -4.17 -7.76 1.75
CA ILE A 29 -5.20 -8.77 1.96
C ILE A 29 -5.30 -9.25 3.41
N ASN A 30 -4.28 -8.94 4.22
CA ASN A 30 -4.26 -9.18 5.66
C ASN A 30 -4.14 -7.83 6.37
N PRO A 31 -5.17 -6.96 6.27
CA PRO A 31 -5.02 -5.58 6.69
C PRO A 31 -5.04 -5.42 8.21
N MET A 32 -4.25 -4.47 8.71
CA MET A 32 -4.29 -4.07 10.11
C MET A 32 -5.42 -3.09 10.38
N ALA A 33 -5.92 -2.45 9.33
CA ALA A 33 -7.04 -1.51 9.38
C ALA A 33 -7.73 -1.48 8.03
N LYS A 34 -8.99 -1.05 7.98
CA LYS A 34 -9.66 -0.81 6.71
C LYS A 34 -8.89 0.28 5.95
N GLY A 35 -8.50 -0.02 4.72
CA GLY A 35 -7.72 0.91 3.92
C GLY A 35 -6.21 0.74 4.02
N HIS A 36 -5.72 -0.24 4.78
CA HIS A 36 -4.30 -0.58 4.80
C HIS A 36 -3.84 -0.88 3.38
N THR A 37 -2.97 -0.04 2.85
CA THR A 37 -2.53 -0.06 1.45
C THR A 37 -1.04 -0.32 1.37
N LEU A 38 -0.63 -1.06 0.35
CA LEU A 38 0.77 -1.28 0.01
C LEU A 38 1.10 -0.51 -1.26
N VAL A 39 2.28 0.10 -1.30
CA VAL A 39 2.77 0.83 -2.48
C VAL A 39 4.08 0.21 -2.91
N VAL A 40 4.18 -0.17 -4.18
CA VAL A 40 5.36 -0.85 -4.72
C VAL A 40 5.86 -0.17 -5.99
N PRO A 41 7.18 -0.21 -6.25
CA PRO A 41 7.70 0.18 -7.56
C PRO A 41 7.42 -0.93 -8.58
N LYS A 42 7.11 -0.54 -9.82
CA LYS A 42 6.83 -1.49 -10.91
C LYS A 42 8.08 -1.99 -11.61
N LYS A 43 9.13 -1.18 -11.68
CA LYS A 43 10.28 -1.41 -12.56
C LYS A 43 11.49 -2.01 -11.87
N THR A 44 11.40 -2.32 -10.59
CA THR A 44 12.46 -2.99 -9.84
C THR A 44 11.87 -3.95 -8.83
N GLU A 45 12.60 -5.00 -8.53
CA GLU A 45 12.25 -5.96 -7.47
C GLU A 45 13.21 -5.84 -6.29
N GLU A 46 13.96 -4.72 -6.20
CA GLU A 46 14.82 -4.47 -5.03
C GLU A 46 14.00 -4.59 -3.75
N ASP A 47 14.48 -5.36 -2.79
CA ASP A 47 13.73 -5.64 -1.56
C ASP A 47 14.05 -4.66 -0.42
N TYR A 48 15.12 -3.88 -0.55
CA TYR A 48 15.54 -2.96 0.49
C TYR A 48 15.40 -1.52 0.00
N ILE A 49 14.48 -0.76 0.63
CA ILE A 49 14.16 0.59 0.18
C ILE A 49 15.39 1.50 0.09
N PHE A 50 16.36 1.32 0.98
CA PHE A 50 17.55 2.18 0.99
C PHE A 50 18.59 1.80 -0.06
N ARG A 51 18.34 0.76 -0.86
CA ARG A 51 19.13 0.45 -2.05
C ARG A 51 18.47 0.89 -3.35
N LEU A 52 17.27 1.45 -3.29
CA LEU A 52 16.67 2.06 -4.47
C LEU A 52 17.53 3.25 -4.91
N ASP A 53 17.58 3.53 -6.23
CA ASP A 53 18.20 4.76 -6.68
C ASP A 53 17.38 5.95 -6.19
N ASP A 54 18.04 7.14 -6.17
CA ASP A 54 17.43 8.33 -5.59
C ASP A 54 16.13 8.73 -6.29
N ASN A 55 16.08 8.61 -7.61
CA ASN A 55 14.87 8.95 -8.37
C ASN A 55 13.71 8.02 -8.05
N THR A 56 13.96 6.72 -7.98
CA THR A 56 12.92 5.74 -7.63
C THR A 56 12.47 5.94 -6.19
N PHE A 57 13.42 6.14 -5.27
CA PHE A 57 13.10 6.41 -3.87
C PHE A 57 12.20 7.64 -3.73
N ALA A 58 12.61 8.75 -4.33
CA ALA A 58 11.86 10.01 -4.25
C ALA A 58 10.47 9.86 -4.89
N GLY A 59 10.41 9.21 -6.06
CA GLY A 59 9.14 8.97 -6.76
C GLY A 59 8.19 8.09 -5.95
N LEU A 60 8.72 7.04 -5.33
CA LEU A 60 7.92 6.13 -4.50
C LEU A 60 7.31 6.87 -3.30
N MET A 61 8.10 7.72 -2.64
CA MET A 61 7.62 8.52 -1.52
C MET A 61 6.57 9.55 -1.97
N GLN A 62 6.80 10.23 -3.08
CA GLN A 62 5.85 11.20 -3.61
C GLN A 62 4.53 10.54 -4.03
N PHE A 63 4.61 9.39 -4.69
CA PHE A 63 3.41 8.63 -5.05
C PHE A 63 2.66 8.18 -3.80
N SER A 64 3.36 7.69 -2.79
CA SER A 64 2.78 7.28 -1.51
C SER A 64 2.07 8.44 -0.81
N LYS A 65 2.62 9.64 -0.89
CA LYS A 65 2.00 10.84 -0.32
C LYS A 65 0.63 11.10 -0.97
N ARG A 66 0.54 10.95 -2.29
CA ARG A 66 -0.72 11.10 -3.02
C ARG A 66 -1.73 10.02 -2.64
N VAL A 67 -1.27 8.78 -2.50
CA VAL A 67 -2.12 7.66 -2.07
C VAL A 67 -2.62 7.88 -0.64
N ALA A 68 -1.74 8.31 0.26
CA ALA A 68 -2.11 8.59 1.64
C ALA A 68 -3.20 9.67 1.71
N ALA A 69 -3.09 10.73 0.92
CA ALA A 69 -4.11 11.78 0.85
C ALA A 69 -5.48 11.20 0.42
N ALA A 70 -5.47 10.29 -0.55
CA ALA A 70 -6.70 9.63 -1.01
C ALA A 70 -7.30 8.74 0.10
N ILE A 71 -6.46 8.00 0.82
CA ILE A 71 -6.92 7.14 1.91
C ILE A 71 -7.57 7.98 3.01
N GLU A 72 -6.95 9.11 3.39
CA GLU A 72 -7.50 9.99 4.41
C GLU A 72 -8.90 10.50 4.08
N LYS A 73 -9.16 10.76 2.81
CA LYS A 73 -10.49 11.23 2.37
C LYS A 73 -11.52 10.11 2.35
N ALA A 74 -11.09 8.90 2.06
CA ALA A 74 -12.00 7.77 1.87
C ALA A 74 -12.29 7.00 3.16
N VAL A 75 -11.34 6.99 4.11
CA VAL A 75 -11.41 6.17 5.33
C VAL A 75 -11.29 7.04 6.56
N PRO A 76 -12.29 7.01 7.47
CA PRO A 76 -12.18 7.78 8.72
C PRO A 76 -10.99 7.36 9.56
N CYS A 77 -10.12 8.30 9.88
CA CYS A 77 -8.94 8.05 10.71
C CYS A 77 -8.32 9.40 11.13
N LYS A 78 -7.45 9.37 12.12
CA LYS A 78 -6.76 10.59 12.53
C LYS A 78 -5.64 10.96 11.57
N ARG A 79 -4.91 9.97 11.08
CA ARG A 79 -3.84 10.16 10.09
C ARG A 79 -3.41 8.84 9.50
N ILE A 80 -2.51 8.90 8.53
CA ILE A 80 -1.95 7.71 7.90
C ILE A 80 -0.54 7.48 8.45
N GLY A 81 -0.32 6.31 9.03
CA GLY A 81 1.02 5.87 9.43
C GLY A 81 1.73 5.24 8.26
N ILE A 82 3.05 5.36 8.23
CA ILE A 82 3.89 4.78 7.19
C ILE A 82 4.94 3.85 7.83
N ALA A 83 5.15 2.69 7.22
CA ALA A 83 6.19 1.76 7.63
C ALA A 83 6.76 1.03 6.44
N VAL A 84 8.06 0.73 6.49
CA VAL A 84 8.74 -0.09 5.48
C VAL A 84 9.60 -1.11 6.23
N ILE A 85 9.35 -2.38 6.01
CA ILE A 85 10.03 -3.46 6.75
C ILE A 85 10.78 -4.38 5.79
N GLY A 86 10.07 -5.05 4.87
CA GLY A 86 10.70 -5.81 3.80
C GLY A 86 11.31 -7.15 4.20
N LEU A 87 10.91 -7.74 5.31
CA LEU A 87 11.48 -9.00 5.76
C LEU A 87 10.76 -10.24 5.23
N GLU A 88 9.50 -10.11 4.78
CA GLU A 88 8.71 -11.25 4.31
C GLU A 88 8.69 -11.35 2.80
N VAL A 89 8.24 -10.30 2.12
CA VAL A 89 8.17 -10.30 0.65
C VAL A 89 9.39 -9.57 0.10
N PRO A 90 10.21 -10.21 -0.75
CA PRO A 90 11.46 -9.62 -1.25
C PRO A 90 11.21 -8.64 -2.41
N HIS A 91 10.47 -7.58 -2.15
CA HIS A 91 10.12 -6.52 -3.08
C HIS A 91 9.75 -5.32 -2.22
N THR A 92 10.44 -4.20 -2.40
CA THR A 92 10.20 -2.99 -1.59
C THR A 92 8.71 -2.63 -1.60
N HIS A 93 8.14 -2.46 -0.42
CA HIS A 93 6.76 -2.01 -0.30
C HIS A 93 6.59 -1.12 0.91
N ILE A 94 5.86 -0.04 0.70
CA ILE A 94 5.50 0.91 1.75
C ILE A 94 4.12 0.52 2.27
N HIS A 95 4.00 0.41 3.59
CA HIS A 95 2.71 0.24 4.25
C HIS A 95 2.14 1.62 4.57
N LEU A 96 0.92 1.89 4.14
CA LEU A 96 0.15 3.07 4.50
C LEU A 96 -1.05 2.59 5.30
N ILE A 97 -1.13 2.97 6.56
CA ILE A 97 -2.09 2.39 7.51
C ILE A 97 -2.89 3.51 8.17
N PRO A 98 -4.23 3.53 8.02
CA PRO A 98 -5.06 4.45 8.79
C PRO A 98 -4.93 4.17 10.28
N ILE A 99 -4.59 5.20 11.04
CA ILE A 99 -4.36 5.05 12.48
C ILE A 99 -5.08 6.10 13.30
N ASN A 100 -5.39 5.76 14.56
CA ASN A 100 -5.99 6.66 15.53
C ASN A 100 -5.14 6.78 16.80
N LYS A 101 -4.19 5.87 16.99
CA LYS A 101 -3.25 5.85 18.13
C LYS A 101 -1.97 5.10 17.71
N GLU A 102 -0.90 5.30 18.45
CA GLU A 102 0.40 4.72 18.10
C GLU A 102 0.37 3.19 18.03
N SER A 103 -0.34 2.54 18.93
CA SER A 103 -0.42 1.08 18.95
C SER A 103 -1.07 0.48 17.71
N ASP A 104 -1.75 1.29 16.90
CA ASP A 104 -2.31 0.84 15.62
C ASP A 104 -1.22 0.48 14.61
N MET A 105 0.02 0.93 14.82
CA MET A 105 1.15 0.58 13.98
C MET A 105 1.90 -0.69 14.43
N ASN A 106 1.43 -1.35 15.46
CA ASN A 106 2.06 -2.59 15.92
C ASN A 106 1.73 -3.74 14.94
N ILE A 107 2.75 -4.22 14.24
CA ILE A 107 2.60 -5.28 13.24
C ILE A 107 2.06 -6.57 13.83
N GLY A 108 2.29 -6.81 15.13
CA GLY A 108 1.76 -7.97 15.84
C GLY A 108 0.26 -7.92 16.13
N ASN A 109 -0.40 -6.79 15.86
CA ASN A 109 -1.83 -6.68 16.07
C ASN A 109 -2.59 -7.70 15.21
N PRO A 110 -3.75 -8.19 15.69
CA PRO A 110 -4.60 -9.07 14.90
C PRO A 110 -4.98 -8.42 13.57
N LYS A 111 -5.00 -9.23 12.51
CA LYS A 111 -5.40 -8.74 11.19
C LYS A 111 -6.92 -8.82 11.04
N LEU A 112 -7.50 -7.85 10.33
CA LEU A 112 -8.92 -7.86 10.05
C LEU A 112 -9.24 -8.91 8.99
N LYS A 113 -10.45 -9.46 9.08
CA LYS A 113 -10.99 -10.36 8.05
C LYS A 113 -12.12 -9.63 7.36
N LEU A 114 -11.85 -9.10 6.17
CA LEU A 114 -12.84 -8.40 5.37
C LEU A 114 -13.26 -9.28 4.20
N THR A 115 -14.52 -9.16 3.79
CA THR A 115 -15.00 -9.88 2.61
C THR A 115 -14.39 -9.27 1.34
N SER A 116 -14.41 -10.03 0.23
CA SER A 116 -13.94 -9.51 -1.04
C SER A 116 -14.76 -8.30 -1.49
N ASP A 117 -16.06 -8.28 -1.20
CA ASP A 117 -16.91 -7.14 -1.54
C ASP A 117 -16.52 -5.90 -0.74
N GLU A 118 -16.24 -6.05 0.55
CA GLU A 118 -15.77 -4.95 1.41
C GLU A 118 -14.44 -4.41 0.91
N MET A 119 -13.49 -5.29 0.58
CA MET A 119 -12.19 -4.89 0.06
C MET A 119 -12.33 -4.14 -1.27
N ALA A 120 -13.14 -4.65 -2.18
CA ALA A 120 -13.37 -4.00 -3.48
C ALA A 120 -14.00 -2.62 -3.29
N GLU A 121 -14.93 -2.47 -2.37
CA GLU A 121 -15.59 -1.19 -2.10
C GLU A 121 -14.60 -0.17 -1.52
N ILE A 122 -13.76 -0.59 -0.57
CA ILE A 122 -12.74 0.27 0.02
C ILE A 122 -11.76 0.74 -1.05
N ALA A 123 -11.26 -0.17 -1.88
CA ALA A 123 -10.33 0.17 -2.95
C ALA A 123 -10.96 1.17 -3.92
N ALA A 124 -12.22 0.97 -4.29
CA ALA A 124 -12.94 1.88 -5.20
C ALA A 124 -13.09 3.28 -4.59
N LYS A 125 -13.41 3.36 -3.30
CA LYS A 125 -13.53 4.67 -2.61
C LYS A 125 -12.21 5.42 -2.61
N ILE A 126 -11.12 4.74 -2.30
CA ILE A 126 -9.79 5.38 -2.28
C ILE A 126 -9.41 5.80 -3.70
N ASN A 127 -9.66 4.95 -4.69
CA ASN A 127 -9.35 5.26 -6.09
C ASN A 127 -10.06 6.53 -6.55
N ARG A 128 -11.32 6.72 -6.18
CA ARG A 128 -12.08 7.92 -6.56
C ARG A 128 -11.47 9.20 -6.01
N GLU A 129 -10.77 9.12 -4.88
CA GLU A 129 -10.13 10.28 -4.24
C GLU A 129 -8.69 10.48 -4.70
N PHE A 130 -8.13 9.55 -5.44
CA PHE A 130 -6.74 9.64 -5.89
C PHE A 130 -6.58 10.67 -7.00
N LYS A 131 -5.59 11.56 -6.79
CA LYS A 131 -5.28 12.63 -7.76
C LYS A 131 -3.79 12.78 -7.99
#